data_a2d64162c3a369b975e297d99e2d3d39
#
_entry.id   a2d64162c3a369b975e297d99e2d3d39
#
_cell.length_a   1.000
_cell.length_b   1.000
_cell.length_c   1.000
_cell.angle_alpha   90.00
_cell.angle_beta   90.00
_cell.angle_gamma   90.00
#
_symmetry.space_group_name_H-M   'P 1'
#
loop_
_entity.id
_entity.type
_entity.pdbx_description
1 polymer ?
#
loop_
_entity_poly.entity_id
_entity_poly.type
_entity_poly.pdbx_seq_one_letter_code
_entity_poly.pdbx_strand_id
1 'polypeptide(L)'
;MERRRGCKSSEINMIRDAYARIHRRDLVADIKSETGGWFEAGLVSLARGPLLSDVYLLREALSGIGTKEKALNDVLLGRSNADINAIKSEYHRVFHRRLEDDVRSDLSMKTERHFMIVLQAQRAEDSAPVVKADIDRDINDLYNATEGKIGTDEIKVCSILSTRNDNQLRAIAYEYQQKFARNLEDVIRKEFSGHMEDALLFQLRNAIDKYMHHATLLEDAMAGAGTKDYLLISRVIRYHWDRNHMANVRGAYEKRYRRSLASRIKGETSGDYERLMLACIGERV
;
A
#
# COMPACT_ATOMS: atom_id res chain seq x y z
N MET A 1 35.37 -2.18 6.27
CA MET A 1 34.40 -1.92 5.19
C MET A 1 33.08 -1.47 5.85
N GLU A 2 32.91 -0.17 6.05
CA GLU A 2 31.72 0.40 6.68
C GLU A 2 30.51 0.16 5.77
N ARG A 3 29.55 -0.61 6.26
CA ARG A 3 28.24 -0.78 5.60
C ARG A 3 27.56 0.59 5.64
N ARG A 4 27.49 1.29 4.51
CA ARG A 4 26.70 2.52 4.38
C ARG A 4 25.27 2.18 4.82
N ARG A 5 24.89 2.63 6.03
CA ARG A 5 23.52 2.51 6.55
C ARG A 5 22.68 3.48 5.72
N GLY A 6 21.62 3.01 5.05
CA GLY A 6 20.64 3.93 4.45
C GLY A 6 19.93 4.72 5.55
N CYS A 7 19.44 5.90 5.18
CA CYS A 7 18.71 6.78 6.06
C CYS A 7 17.47 6.05 6.64
N LYS A 8 17.28 6.11 7.96
CA LYS A 8 16.09 5.60 8.63
C LYS A 8 14.98 6.67 8.60
N SER A 9 13.74 6.24 8.73
CA SER A 9 12.60 7.18 8.76
C SER A 9 12.71 8.24 9.88
N SER A 10 13.33 7.91 11.01
CA SER A 10 13.62 8.88 12.07
C SER A 10 14.72 9.88 11.72
N GLU A 11 15.68 9.48 10.89
CA GLU A 11 16.80 10.33 10.47
C GLU A 11 16.35 11.42 9.51
N ILE A 12 15.36 11.17 8.64
CA ILE A 12 14.89 12.19 7.69
C ILE A 12 14.20 13.35 8.41
N ASN A 13 13.47 13.10 9.48
CA ASN A 13 12.89 14.17 10.28
C ASN A 13 13.99 15.04 10.91
N MET A 14 15.04 14.41 11.47
CA MET A 14 16.19 15.11 12.02
C MET A 14 16.93 15.93 10.96
N ILE A 15 17.04 15.42 9.73
CA ILE A 15 17.65 16.14 8.59
C ILE A 15 16.82 17.38 8.26
N ARG A 16 15.49 17.25 8.14
CA ARG A 16 14.61 18.41 7.86
C ARG A 16 14.69 19.48 8.94
N ASP A 17 14.65 19.05 10.21
CA ASP A 17 14.72 19.98 11.34
C ASP A 17 16.08 20.69 11.41
N ALA A 18 17.17 19.95 11.16
CA ALA A 18 18.50 20.52 11.09
C ALA A 18 18.63 21.50 9.92
N TYR A 19 18.09 21.15 8.74
CA TYR A 19 18.08 22.01 7.57
C TYR A 19 17.36 23.33 7.85
N ALA A 20 16.14 23.25 8.39
CA ALA A 20 15.34 24.43 8.74
C ALA A 20 16.05 25.31 9.78
N ARG A 21 16.71 24.71 10.77
CA ARG A 21 17.44 25.44 11.80
C ARG A 21 18.69 26.16 11.26
N ILE A 22 19.47 25.46 10.40
CA ILE A 22 20.74 25.95 9.88
C ILE A 22 20.52 26.99 8.77
N HIS A 23 19.65 26.66 7.82
CA HIS A 23 19.46 27.43 6.59
C HIS A 23 18.26 28.38 6.65
N ARG A 24 17.41 28.30 7.69
CA ARG A 24 16.17 29.09 7.81
C ARG A 24 15.22 28.92 6.59
N ARG A 25 15.29 27.74 5.96
CA ARG A 25 14.54 27.37 4.76
C ARG A 25 13.89 25.99 4.94
N ASP A 26 12.87 25.73 4.16
CA ASP A 26 12.22 24.40 4.12
C ASP A 26 12.90 23.52 3.08
N LEU A 27 13.37 22.35 3.50
CA LEU A 27 14.08 21.39 2.62
C LEU A 27 13.21 20.96 1.43
N VAL A 28 11.91 20.73 1.65
CA VAL A 28 11.00 20.27 0.57
C VAL A 28 10.76 21.40 -0.43
N ALA A 29 10.64 22.65 0.05
CA ALA A 29 10.49 23.80 -0.83
C ALA A 29 11.75 24.01 -1.68
N ASP A 30 12.93 23.85 -1.10
CA ASP A 30 14.19 23.98 -1.84
C ASP A 30 14.38 22.87 -2.86
N ILE A 31 14.06 21.62 -2.54
CA ILE A 31 14.06 20.52 -3.52
C ILE A 31 13.16 20.87 -4.71
N LYS A 32 11.97 21.40 -4.47
CA LYS A 32 11.03 21.79 -5.53
C LYS A 32 11.51 22.96 -6.38
N SER A 33 12.29 23.87 -5.83
CA SER A 33 12.84 25.00 -6.61
C SER A 33 14.03 24.60 -7.48
N GLU A 34 14.75 23.54 -7.10
CA GLU A 34 16.02 23.16 -7.74
C GLU A 34 15.91 21.90 -8.63
N THR A 35 14.78 21.19 -8.58
CA THR A 35 14.58 19.95 -9.34
C THR A 35 13.24 19.96 -10.04
N GLY A 36 12.98 18.98 -10.94
CA GLY A 36 11.72 18.90 -11.68
C GLY A 36 11.30 17.46 -11.99
N GLY A 37 10.06 17.32 -12.45
CA GLY A 37 9.52 16.08 -12.95
C GLY A 37 9.46 14.94 -11.90
N TRP A 38 9.68 13.73 -12.36
CA TRP A 38 9.63 12.55 -11.48
C TRP A 38 10.81 12.43 -10.53
N PHE A 39 11.95 13.06 -10.87
CA PHE A 39 13.08 13.14 -9.95
C PHE A 39 12.73 14.00 -8.72
N GLU A 40 12.14 15.19 -8.94
CA GLU A 40 11.60 16.03 -7.87
C GLU A 40 10.60 15.28 -7.01
N ALA A 41 9.59 14.63 -7.64
CA ALA A 41 8.56 13.88 -6.93
C ALA A 41 9.15 12.80 -6.01
N GLY A 42 10.17 12.09 -6.48
CA GLY A 42 10.89 11.10 -5.69
C GLY A 42 11.66 11.71 -4.52
N LEU A 43 12.43 12.78 -4.75
CA LEU A 43 13.18 13.46 -3.69
C LEU A 43 12.25 14.07 -2.64
N VAL A 44 11.17 14.70 -3.05
CA VAL A 44 10.15 15.28 -2.15
C VAL A 44 9.52 14.17 -1.28
N SER A 45 9.20 13.01 -1.87
CA SER A 45 8.67 11.88 -1.12
C SER A 45 9.67 11.36 -0.08
N LEU A 46 10.95 11.22 -0.42
CA LEU A 46 11.99 10.85 0.52
C LEU A 46 12.16 11.90 1.63
N ALA A 47 12.22 13.18 1.27
CA ALA A 47 12.39 14.27 2.24
C ALA A 47 11.21 14.41 3.21
N ARG A 48 9.99 14.06 2.79
CA ARG A 48 8.81 13.99 3.67
C ARG A 48 8.89 12.84 4.67
N GLY A 49 9.54 11.74 4.30
CA GLY A 49 9.52 10.51 5.06
C GLY A 49 8.21 9.73 4.90
N PRO A 50 8.10 8.52 5.47
CA PRO A 50 7.02 7.58 5.14
C PRO A 50 5.63 8.12 5.48
N LEU A 51 5.42 8.66 6.68
CA LEU A 51 4.09 9.10 7.13
C LEU A 51 3.57 10.31 6.36
N LEU A 52 4.38 11.36 6.22
CA LEU A 52 3.98 12.54 5.46
C LEU A 52 3.80 12.23 3.97
N SER A 53 4.63 11.37 3.39
CA SER A 53 4.45 10.95 2.00
C SER A 53 3.12 10.24 1.79
N ASP A 54 2.73 9.34 2.69
CA ASP A 54 1.43 8.67 2.65
C ASP A 54 0.27 9.67 2.75
N VAL A 55 0.37 10.65 3.65
CA VAL A 55 -0.64 11.69 3.87
C VAL A 55 -0.82 12.59 2.64
N TYR A 56 0.28 13.02 2.01
CA TYR A 56 0.21 13.82 0.78
C TYR A 56 -0.30 13.01 -0.42
N LEU A 57 0.09 11.72 -0.52
CA LEU A 57 -0.41 10.83 -1.57
C LEU A 57 -1.92 10.59 -1.43
N LEU A 58 -2.42 10.42 -0.19
CA LEU A 58 -3.87 10.33 0.07
C LEU A 58 -4.59 11.61 -0.35
N ARG A 59 -4.07 12.78 0.03
CA ARG A 59 -4.67 14.05 -0.37
C ARG A 59 -4.74 14.18 -1.89
N GLU A 60 -3.67 13.81 -2.60
CA GLU A 60 -3.64 13.81 -4.05
C GLU A 60 -4.60 12.77 -4.67
N ALA A 61 -4.73 11.59 -4.04
CA ALA A 61 -5.62 10.54 -4.51
C ALA A 61 -7.11 10.88 -4.35
N LEU A 62 -7.45 11.68 -3.32
CA LEU A 62 -8.81 12.08 -2.95
C LEU A 62 -9.14 13.52 -3.41
N SER A 63 -8.29 14.17 -4.21
CA SER A 63 -8.52 15.52 -4.72
C SER A 63 -8.42 15.55 -6.24
N GLY A 64 -9.40 16.15 -6.89
CA GLY A 64 -9.42 16.26 -8.34
C GLY A 64 -10.60 15.52 -8.99
N ILE A 65 -10.53 15.32 -10.30
CA ILE A 65 -11.56 14.59 -11.05
C ILE A 65 -11.19 13.10 -11.01
N GLY A 66 -11.99 12.31 -10.30
CA GLY A 66 -11.79 10.87 -10.11
C GLY A 66 -10.77 10.50 -9.06
N THR A 67 -10.97 9.34 -8.45
CA THR A 67 -10.09 8.81 -7.39
C THR A 67 -8.86 8.13 -8.00
N LYS A 68 -7.68 8.38 -7.45
CA LYS A 68 -6.51 7.53 -7.73
C LYS A 68 -6.59 6.25 -6.87
N GLU A 69 -7.51 5.37 -7.20
CA GLU A 69 -7.90 4.18 -6.42
C GLU A 69 -6.71 3.32 -5.99
N LYS A 70 -5.74 3.09 -6.89
CA LYS A 70 -4.55 2.29 -6.58
C LYS A 70 -3.66 2.94 -5.50
N ALA A 71 -3.54 4.27 -5.51
CA ALA A 71 -2.79 4.97 -4.48
C ALA A 71 -3.52 4.91 -3.13
N LEU A 72 -4.85 5.00 -3.12
CA LEU A 72 -5.68 4.83 -1.92
C LEU A 72 -5.49 3.43 -1.33
N ASN A 73 -5.57 2.38 -2.16
CA ASN A 73 -5.31 1.00 -1.75
C ASN A 73 -3.91 0.84 -1.16
N ASP A 74 -2.88 1.34 -1.86
CA ASP A 74 -1.48 1.25 -1.44
C ASP A 74 -1.21 1.90 -0.07
N VAL A 75 -1.94 2.96 0.28
CA VAL A 75 -1.74 3.66 1.55
C VAL A 75 -2.54 3.06 2.70
N LEU A 76 -3.80 2.69 2.47
CA LEU A 76 -4.72 2.34 3.56
C LEU A 76 -4.86 0.83 3.81
N LEU A 77 -4.68 -0.01 2.77
CA LEU A 77 -4.94 -1.44 2.94
C LEU A 77 -3.71 -2.19 3.47
N GLY A 78 -3.95 -3.22 4.28
CA GLY A 78 -2.87 -4.02 4.90
C GLY A 78 -2.07 -3.30 5.98
N ARG A 79 -2.58 -2.20 6.54
CA ARG A 79 -1.94 -1.43 7.61
C ARG A 79 -2.31 -1.93 9.00
N SER A 80 -1.42 -1.67 9.96
CA SER A 80 -1.74 -1.82 11.37
C SER A 80 -2.71 -0.74 11.87
N ASN A 81 -3.40 -1.00 12.99
CA ASN A 81 -4.26 0.01 13.61
C ASN A 81 -3.48 1.28 13.99
N ALA A 82 -2.23 1.10 14.46
CA ALA A 82 -1.35 2.21 14.80
C ALA A 82 -1.02 3.07 13.59
N ASP A 83 -0.73 2.45 12.43
CA ASP A 83 -0.46 3.19 11.19
C ASP A 83 -1.69 3.96 10.71
N ILE A 84 -2.87 3.34 10.69
CA ILE A 84 -4.13 4.02 10.31
C ILE A 84 -4.39 5.22 11.20
N ASN A 85 -4.25 5.07 12.51
CA ASN A 85 -4.45 6.18 13.45
C ASN A 85 -3.40 7.29 13.27
N ALA A 86 -2.14 6.94 13.02
CA ALA A 86 -1.08 7.92 12.72
C ALA A 86 -1.37 8.68 11.42
N ILE A 87 -1.79 7.99 10.35
CA ILE A 87 -2.18 8.60 9.08
C ILE A 87 -3.35 9.56 9.27
N LYS A 88 -4.42 9.17 9.98
CA LYS A 88 -5.58 10.02 10.26
C LYS A 88 -5.20 11.28 11.03
N SER A 89 -4.40 11.12 12.09
CA SER A 89 -3.93 12.23 12.92
C SER A 89 -3.08 13.20 12.12
N GLU A 90 -2.13 12.68 11.35
CA GLU A 90 -1.23 13.50 10.55
C GLU A 90 -1.96 14.17 9.37
N TYR A 91 -2.93 13.49 8.74
CA TYR A 91 -3.79 14.08 7.70
C TYR A 91 -4.56 15.28 8.24
N HIS A 92 -5.16 15.15 9.43
CA HIS A 92 -5.86 16.24 10.07
C HIS A 92 -4.90 17.39 10.44
N ARG A 93 -3.71 17.09 10.95
CA ARG A 93 -2.69 18.09 11.31
C ARG A 93 -2.26 18.93 10.11
N VAL A 94 -2.07 18.28 8.94
CA VAL A 94 -1.54 18.91 7.74
C VAL A 94 -2.60 19.68 6.96
N PHE A 95 -3.80 19.10 6.82
CA PHE A 95 -4.84 19.63 5.93
C PHE A 95 -6.04 20.24 6.66
N HIS A 96 -6.08 20.16 8.00
CA HIS A 96 -7.21 20.62 8.83
C HIS A 96 -8.56 19.99 8.41
N ARG A 97 -8.52 18.76 7.89
CA ARG A 97 -9.64 17.98 7.41
C ARG A 97 -9.57 16.56 7.99
N ARG A 98 -10.71 15.93 8.17
CA ARG A 98 -10.73 14.52 8.55
C ARG A 98 -10.61 13.65 7.29
N LEU A 99 -9.74 12.65 7.36
CA LEU A 99 -9.56 11.71 6.24
C LEU A 99 -10.86 10.97 5.89
N GLU A 100 -11.66 10.62 6.92
CA GLU A 100 -12.94 9.95 6.74
C GLU A 100 -13.94 10.78 5.92
N ASP A 101 -13.90 12.11 6.07
CA ASP A 101 -14.82 12.99 5.36
C ASP A 101 -14.42 13.12 3.88
N ASP A 102 -13.11 13.19 3.61
CA ASP A 102 -12.60 13.22 2.23
C ASP A 102 -12.86 11.89 1.53
N VAL A 103 -12.69 10.75 2.21
CA VAL A 103 -13.02 9.42 1.67
C VAL A 103 -14.51 9.30 1.35
N ARG A 104 -15.40 9.78 2.23
CA ARG A 104 -16.85 9.77 1.96
C ARG A 104 -17.25 10.66 0.79
N SER A 105 -16.58 11.79 0.62
CA SER A 105 -16.90 12.72 -0.46
C SER A 105 -16.45 12.23 -1.84
N ASP A 106 -15.43 11.36 -1.88
CA ASP A 106 -14.80 10.93 -3.11
C ASP A 106 -15.20 9.52 -3.56
N LEU A 107 -15.44 8.61 -2.61
CA LEU A 107 -15.87 7.25 -2.89
C LEU A 107 -17.40 7.12 -2.81
N SER A 108 -17.94 6.16 -3.55
CA SER A 108 -19.37 5.92 -3.58
C SER A 108 -19.76 4.59 -2.92
N MET A 109 -20.94 4.59 -2.28
CA MET A 109 -21.70 3.41 -1.84
C MET A 109 -20.86 2.32 -1.14
N LYS A 110 -20.61 1.20 -1.83
CA LYS A 110 -19.99 -0.01 -1.27
C LYS A 110 -18.50 0.18 -0.99
N THR A 111 -17.79 0.88 -1.88
CA THR A 111 -16.36 1.17 -1.72
C THR A 111 -16.13 2.13 -0.56
N GLU A 112 -16.96 3.17 -0.42
CA GLU A 112 -16.96 4.03 0.76
C GLU A 112 -17.07 3.22 2.05
N ARG A 113 -18.08 2.33 2.15
CA ARG A 113 -18.31 1.51 3.36
C ARG A 113 -17.11 0.63 3.68
N HIS A 114 -16.47 0.04 2.67
CA HIS A 114 -15.27 -0.76 2.85
C HIS A 114 -14.14 0.05 3.48
N PHE A 115 -13.80 1.21 2.92
CA PHE A 115 -12.75 2.07 3.47
C PHE A 115 -13.13 2.65 4.83
N MET A 116 -14.41 2.89 5.09
CA MET A 116 -14.84 3.29 6.43
C MET A 116 -14.62 2.20 7.48
N ILE A 117 -14.77 0.91 7.14
CA ILE A 117 -14.40 -0.20 8.04
C ILE A 117 -12.88 -0.20 8.28
N VAL A 118 -12.07 -0.05 7.23
CA VAL A 118 -10.60 0.04 7.36
C VAL A 118 -10.19 1.21 8.28
N LEU A 119 -10.79 2.39 8.10
CA LEU A 119 -10.48 3.60 8.86
C LEU A 119 -10.94 3.56 10.33
N GLN A 120 -11.77 2.58 10.73
CA GLN A 120 -12.06 2.33 12.15
C GLN A 120 -10.81 1.84 12.91
N ALA A 121 -9.80 1.32 12.22
CA ALA A 121 -8.58 0.79 12.82
C ALA A 121 -8.88 -0.27 13.90
N GLN A 122 -9.73 -1.23 13.58
CA GLN A 122 -10.17 -2.33 14.45
C GLN A 122 -9.77 -3.70 13.93
N ARG A 123 -8.67 -3.76 13.17
CA ARG A 123 -8.09 -5.01 12.70
C ARG A 123 -7.53 -5.80 13.89
N ALA A 124 -7.68 -7.12 13.88
CA ALA A 124 -7.02 -7.96 14.87
C ALA A 124 -5.49 -7.72 14.84
N GLU A 125 -4.89 -7.56 16.02
CA GLU A 125 -3.44 -7.37 16.13
C GLU A 125 -2.69 -8.61 15.61
N ASP A 126 -1.47 -8.44 15.12
CA ASP A 126 -0.69 -9.55 14.55
C ASP A 126 -0.35 -10.65 15.58
N SER A 127 -0.40 -10.33 16.86
CA SER A 127 -0.27 -11.27 17.98
C SER A 127 -1.54 -12.07 18.28
N ALA A 128 -2.69 -11.69 17.74
CA ALA A 128 -3.94 -12.42 17.97
C ALA A 128 -3.86 -13.81 17.33
N PRO A 129 -4.25 -14.88 18.05
CA PRO A 129 -4.11 -16.24 17.58
C PRO A 129 -5.04 -16.58 16.43
N VAL A 130 -4.68 -17.61 15.66
CA VAL A 130 -5.57 -18.27 14.71
C VAL A 130 -6.35 -19.34 15.46
N VAL A 131 -7.65 -19.09 15.68
CA VAL A 131 -8.53 -20.01 16.39
C VAL A 131 -9.42 -20.74 15.37
N LYS A 132 -9.34 -22.08 15.33
CA LYS A 132 -10.05 -22.88 14.31
C LYS A 132 -11.56 -22.60 14.26
N ALA A 133 -12.21 -22.52 15.40
CA ALA A 133 -13.66 -22.24 15.45
C ALA A 133 -14.03 -20.87 14.85
N ASP A 134 -13.16 -19.87 15.00
CA ASP A 134 -13.39 -18.56 14.39
C ASP A 134 -13.15 -18.59 12.88
N ILE A 135 -12.11 -19.33 12.43
CA ILE A 135 -11.85 -19.56 10.99
C ILE A 135 -13.01 -20.31 10.36
N ASP A 136 -13.50 -21.39 10.99
CA ASP A 136 -14.65 -22.16 10.49
C ASP A 136 -15.92 -21.32 10.38
N ARG A 137 -16.13 -20.38 11.29
CA ARG A 137 -17.23 -19.40 11.22
C ARG A 137 -17.02 -18.42 10.06
N ASP A 138 -15.83 -17.84 9.97
CA ASP A 138 -15.51 -16.86 8.92
C ASP A 138 -15.64 -17.43 7.52
N ILE A 139 -15.17 -18.68 7.27
CA ILE A 139 -15.32 -19.32 5.94
C ILE A 139 -16.78 -19.64 5.61
N ASN A 140 -17.60 -20.05 6.60
CA ASN A 140 -19.02 -20.24 6.38
C ASN A 140 -19.75 -18.91 6.12
N ASP A 141 -19.38 -17.87 6.87
CA ASP A 141 -19.94 -16.51 6.67
C ASP A 141 -19.58 -15.99 5.28
N LEU A 142 -18.32 -16.17 4.81
CA LEU A 142 -17.90 -15.80 3.47
C LEU A 142 -18.67 -16.57 2.39
N TYR A 143 -18.79 -17.89 2.53
CA TYR A 143 -19.56 -18.71 1.59
C TYR A 143 -21.02 -18.26 1.51
N ASN A 144 -21.67 -18.07 2.66
CA ASN A 144 -23.06 -17.61 2.72
C ASN A 144 -23.22 -16.17 2.21
N ALA A 145 -22.22 -15.33 2.34
CA ALA A 145 -22.23 -13.96 1.85
C ALA A 145 -22.00 -13.83 0.33
N THR A 146 -21.48 -14.88 -0.31
CA THR A 146 -21.12 -14.91 -1.73
C THR A 146 -21.87 -16.00 -2.49
N GLU A 147 -21.42 -17.24 -2.43
CA GLU A 147 -21.91 -18.35 -3.26
C GLU A 147 -23.14 -19.07 -2.68
N GLY A 148 -23.42 -18.93 -1.38
CA GLY A 148 -24.50 -19.62 -0.68
C GLY A 148 -25.89 -18.98 -0.85
N LYS A 149 -26.02 -17.87 -1.57
CA LYS A 149 -27.29 -17.17 -1.80
C LYS A 149 -27.31 -16.44 -3.14
N ILE A 150 -28.51 -15.97 -3.53
CA ILE A 150 -28.65 -15.03 -4.66
C ILE A 150 -28.27 -13.64 -4.19
N GLY A 151 -27.29 -13.03 -4.86
CA GLY A 151 -26.71 -11.73 -4.49
C GLY A 151 -25.61 -11.86 -3.44
N THR A 152 -24.86 -10.79 -3.23
CA THR A 152 -23.66 -10.76 -2.38
C THR A 152 -23.89 -9.88 -1.17
N ASP A 153 -23.49 -10.33 0.03
CA ASP A 153 -23.39 -9.50 1.22
C ASP A 153 -22.00 -8.88 1.31
N GLU A 154 -21.82 -7.78 0.56
CA GLU A 154 -20.52 -7.13 0.41
C GLU A 154 -19.97 -6.64 1.75
N ILE A 155 -20.84 -6.17 2.66
CA ILE A 155 -20.41 -5.65 3.96
C ILE A 155 -19.81 -6.75 4.83
N LYS A 156 -20.40 -7.95 4.80
CA LYS A 156 -19.86 -9.10 5.53
C LYS A 156 -18.46 -9.47 5.00
N VAL A 157 -18.30 -9.55 3.69
CA VAL A 157 -16.99 -9.84 3.06
C VAL A 157 -15.96 -8.76 3.42
N CYS A 158 -16.32 -7.48 3.26
CA CYS A 158 -15.45 -6.35 3.63
C CYS A 158 -15.06 -6.38 5.11
N SER A 159 -16.00 -6.68 5.99
CA SER A 159 -15.75 -6.76 7.44
C SER A 159 -14.73 -7.85 7.77
N ILE A 160 -14.90 -9.06 7.25
CA ILE A 160 -13.97 -10.16 7.49
C ILE A 160 -12.58 -9.81 6.98
N LEU A 161 -12.44 -9.38 5.70
CA LEU A 161 -11.14 -9.08 5.11
C LEU A 161 -10.44 -7.88 5.77
N SER A 162 -11.18 -6.93 6.33
CA SER A 162 -10.59 -5.73 6.95
C SER A 162 -10.30 -5.88 8.44
N THR A 163 -10.94 -6.83 9.14
CA THR A 163 -10.80 -6.95 10.60
C THR A 163 -9.93 -8.12 11.04
N ARG A 164 -9.62 -9.08 10.17
CA ARG A 164 -8.73 -10.20 10.47
C ARG A 164 -7.28 -9.84 10.19
N ASN A 165 -6.33 -10.35 11.01
CA ASN A 165 -4.90 -10.19 10.76
C ASN A 165 -4.43 -11.11 9.62
N ASP A 166 -3.17 -10.90 9.15
CA ASP A 166 -2.64 -11.64 8.00
C ASP A 166 -2.60 -13.15 8.24
N ASN A 167 -2.30 -13.61 9.46
CA ASN A 167 -2.28 -15.04 9.79
C ASN A 167 -3.68 -15.65 9.72
N GLN A 168 -4.68 -14.93 10.23
CA GLN A 168 -6.08 -15.34 10.16
C GLN A 168 -6.58 -15.36 8.72
N LEU A 169 -6.31 -14.32 7.92
CA LEU A 169 -6.70 -14.28 6.50
C LEU A 169 -6.05 -15.39 5.68
N ARG A 170 -4.80 -15.73 5.98
CA ARG A 170 -4.09 -16.85 5.34
C ARG A 170 -4.76 -18.18 5.67
N ALA A 171 -5.13 -18.39 6.95
CA ALA A 171 -5.86 -19.56 7.38
C ALA A 171 -7.26 -19.63 6.74
N ILE A 172 -7.99 -18.51 6.68
CA ILE A 172 -9.29 -18.42 6.02
C ILE A 172 -9.17 -18.81 4.54
N ALA A 173 -8.22 -18.25 3.80
CA ALA A 173 -8.04 -18.57 2.38
C ALA A 173 -7.73 -20.06 2.16
N TYR A 174 -6.87 -20.64 2.98
CA TYR A 174 -6.52 -22.05 2.93
C TYR A 174 -7.72 -22.96 3.25
N GLU A 175 -8.38 -22.76 4.38
CA GLU A 175 -9.50 -23.58 4.83
C GLU A 175 -10.73 -23.42 3.92
N TYR A 176 -10.96 -22.24 3.36
CA TYR A 176 -12.01 -21.99 2.37
C TYR A 176 -11.81 -22.89 1.15
N GLN A 177 -10.58 -22.94 0.62
CA GLN A 177 -10.27 -23.79 -0.52
C GLN A 177 -10.40 -25.30 -0.18
N GLN A 178 -9.98 -25.72 1.03
CA GLN A 178 -10.13 -27.13 1.45
C GLN A 178 -11.59 -27.54 1.58
N LYS A 179 -12.43 -26.67 2.13
CA LYS A 179 -13.83 -26.98 2.41
C LYS A 179 -14.73 -26.88 1.19
N PHE A 180 -14.56 -25.85 0.37
CA PHE A 180 -15.47 -25.55 -0.73
C PHE A 180 -14.88 -25.84 -2.12
N ALA A 181 -13.63 -26.33 -2.20
CA ALA A 181 -12.88 -26.55 -3.44
C ALA A 181 -12.85 -25.30 -4.36
N ARG A 182 -12.85 -24.10 -3.76
CA ARG A 182 -12.84 -22.82 -4.44
C ARG A 182 -11.71 -21.94 -3.92
N ASN A 183 -11.00 -21.29 -4.84
CA ASN A 183 -10.03 -20.25 -4.46
C ASN A 183 -10.77 -18.95 -4.09
N LEU A 184 -10.45 -18.39 -2.92
CA LEU A 184 -11.12 -17.18 -2.43
C LEU A 184 -10.88 -15.95 -3.34
N GLU A 185 -9.73 -15.85 -4.02
CA GLU A 185 -9.52 -14.80 -5.02
C GLU A 185 -10.50 -14.91 -6.20
N ASP A 186 -10.77 -16.14 -6.67
CA ASP A 186 -11.69 -16.37 -7.79
C ASP A 186 -13.13 -16.05 -7.39
N VAL A 187 -13.50 -16.34 -6.13
CA VAL A 187 -14.80 -15.94 -5.59
C VAL A 187 -14.92 -14.42 -5.55
N ILE A 188 -13.88 -13.70 -5.07
CA ILE A 188 -13.88 -12.23 -5.07
C ILE A 188 -14.04 -11.69 -6.50
N ARG A 189 -13.31 -12.21 -7.48
CA ARG A 189 -13.42 -11.75 -8.88
C ARG A 189 -14.78 -12.01 -9.50
N LYS A 190 -15.45 -13.07 -9.08
CA LYS A 190 -16.79 -13.40 -9.57
C LYS A 190 -17.87 -12.50 -8.98
N GLU A 191 -17.73 -12.15 -7.69
CA GLU A 191 -18.76 -11.48 -6.91
C GLU A 191 -18.61 -9.94 -6.86
N PHE A 192 -17.39 -9.44 -7.17
CA PHE A 192 -17.07 -8.02 -7.11
C PHE A 192 -16.48 -7.54 -8.43
N SER A 193 -16.47 -6.22 -8.62
CA SER A 193 -15.89 -5.59 -9.81
C SER A 193 -15.28 -4.23 -9.47
N GLY A 194 -14.40 -3.71 -10.36
CA GLY A 194 -13.81 -2.39 -10.26
C GLY A 194 -12.99 -2.19 -8.98
N HIS A 195 -13.06 -0.99 -8.40
CA HIS A 195 -12.26 -0.64 -7.22
C HIS A 195 -12.50 -1.57 -6.02
N MET A 196 -13.71 -2.06 -5.83
CA MET A 196 -14.03 -2.97 -4.73
C MET A 196 -13.30 -4.32 -4.89
N GLU A 197 -13.32 -4.90 -6.08
CA GLU A 197 -12.57 -6.12 -6.38
C GLU A 197 -11.08 -5.91 -6.12
N ASP A 198 -10.51 -4.82 -6.67
CA ASP A 198 -9.09 -4.49 -6.51
C ASP A 198 -8.71 -4.33 -5.03
N ALA A 199 -9.56 -3.68 -4.22
CA ALA A 199 -9.30 -3.46 -2.79
C ALA A 199 -9.34 -4.76 -1.97
N LEU A 200 -10.33 -5.61 -2.20
CA LEU A 200 -10.46 -6.91 -1.52
C LEU A 200 -9.33 -7.87 -1.90
N LEU A 201 -8.99 -7.93 -3.19
CA LEU A 201 -7.85 -8.72 -3.67
C LEU A 201 -6.52 -8.19 -3.12
N PHE A 202 -6.36 -6.87 -2.99
CA PHE A 202 -5.19 -6.27 -2.36
C PHE A 202 -5.00 -6.79 -0.93
N GLN A 203 -6.05 -6.72 -0.10
CA GLN A 203 -5.99 -7.19 1.29
C GLN A 203 -5.67 -8.68 1.39
N LEU A 204 -6.37 -9.50 0.61
CA LEU A 204 -6.18 -10.94 0.62
C LEU A 204 -4.76 -11.34 0.18
N ARG A 205 -4.28 -10.78 -0.94
CA ARG A 205 -2.93 -11.07 -1.47
C ARG A 205 -1.83 -10.58 -0.54
N ASN A 206 -1.99 -9.40 0.06
CA ASN A 206 -1.06 -8.89 1.05
C ASN A 206 -0.94 -9.84 2.25
N ALA A 207 -2.06 -10.40 2.71
CA ALA A 207 -2.08 -11.37 3.80
C ALA A 207 -1.45 -12.72 3.41
N ILE A 208 -1.70 -13.23 2.19
CA ILE A 208 -1.21 -14.54 1.74
C ILE A 208 0.31 -14.51 1.51
N ASP A 209 0.79 -13.57 0.70
CA ASP A 209 2.21 -13.37 0.40
C ASP A 209 2.48 -11.91 0.05
N LYS A 210 2.79 -11.11 1.06
CA LYS A 210 3.02 -9.67 0.89
C LYS A 210 4.18 -9.33 -0.02
N TYR A 211 5.23 -10.14 -0.05
CA TYR A 211 6.39 -9.86 -0.89
C TYR A 211 6.09 -10.11 -2.36
N MET A 212 5.39 -11.19 -2.65
CA MET A 212 4.92 -11.48 -4.00
C MET A 212 3.88 -10.44 -4.46
N HIS A 213 2.97 -10.05 -3.57
CA HIS A 213 2.00 -8.99 -3.86
C HIS A 213 2.69 -7.67 -4.17
N HIS A 214 3.64 -7.23 -3.35
CA HIS A 214 4.39 -5.99 -3.57
C HIS A 214 5.25 -6.04 -4.85
N ALA A 215 5.82 -7.20 -5.18
CA ALA A 215 6.49 -7.40 -6.47
C ALA A 215 5.54 -7.23 -7.66
N THR A 216 4.33 -7.78 -7.54
CA THR A 216 3.27 -7.62 -8.56
C THR A 216 2.84 -6.15 -8.68
N LEU A 217 2.67 -5.44 -7.57
CA LEU A 217 2.33 -4.01 -7.59
C LEU A 217 3.41 -3.17 -8.29
N LEU A 218 4.70 -3.48 -8.09
CA LEU A 218 5.79 -2.80 -8.80
C LEU A 218 5.73 -3.07 -10.30
N GLU A 219 5.50 -4.33 -10.72
CA GLU A 219 5.31 -4.63 -12.15
C GLU A 219 4.10 -3.90 -12.74
N ASP A 220 2.96 -3.86 -12.02
CA ASP A 220 1.76 -3.14 -12.47
C ASP A 220 1.98 -1.63 -12.69
N ALA A 221 2.94 -1.05 -11.98
CA ALA A 221 3.33 0.35 -12.21
C ALA A 221 4.14 0.53 -13.50
N MET A 222 4.82 -0.52 -13.95
CA MET A 222 5.71 -0.51 -15.10
C MET A 222 5.15 -1.26 -16.33
N ALA A 223 4.04 -1.95 -16.17
CA ALA A 223 3.43 -2.73 -17.25
C ALA A 223 2.44 -1.90 -18.08
N GLY A 224 2.39 -2.19 -19.40
CA GLY A 224 1.46 -1.56 -20.35
C GLY A 224 2.11 -0.47 -21.19
N ALA A 225 1.30 0.40 -21.75
CA ALA A 225 1.76 1.53 -22.57
C ALA A 225 2.19 2.69 -21.66
N GLY A 226 3.46 2.73 -21.33
CA GLY A 226 4.07 3.73 -20.45
C GLY A 226 4.05 3.36 -18.96
N THR A 227 4.87 4.06 -18.19
CA THR A 227 5.05 3.86 -16.75
C THR A 227 4.07 4.73 -15.97
N LYS A 228 3.47 4.17 -14.93
CA LYS A 228 2.68 4.91 -13.94
C LYS A 228 3.63 5.44 -12.87
N ASP A 229 4.41 6.47 -13.21
CA ASP A 229 5.55 6.93 -12.42
C ASP A 229 5.16 7.29 -10.99
N TYR A 230 4.00 7.91 -10.76
CA TYR A 230 3.53 8.24 -9.41
C TYR A 230 3.34 6.98 -8.53
N LEU A 231 2.90 5.84 -9.11
CA LEU A 231 2.81 4.56 -8.40
C LEU A 231 4.19 3.93 -8.20
N LEU A 232 5.05 3.97 -9.23
CA LEU A 232 6.41 3.44 -9.12
C LEU A 232 7.17 4.14 -8.01
N ILE A 233 7.18 5.48 -8.00
CA ILE A 233 7.82 6.30 -6.97
C ILE A 233 7.27 5.97 -5.58
N SER A 234 5.94 6.02 -5.41
CA SER A 234 5.32 5.83 -4.10
C SER A 234 5.61 4.44 -3.53
N ARG A 235 5.57 3.39 -4.36
CA ARG A 235 5.82 2.00 -3.98
C ARG A 235 7.30 1.74 -3.67
N VAL A 236 8.20 2.18 -4.55
CA VAL A 236 9.64 2.04 -4.33
C VAL A 236 10.07 2.74 -3.06
N ILE A 237 9.66 3.99 -2.85
CA ILE A 237 10.03 4.76 -1.66
C ILE A 237 9.38 4.18 -0.40
N ARG A 238 8.14 3.73 -0.45
CA ARG A 238 7.50 3.08 0.69
C ARG A 238 8.27 1.85 1.18
N TYR A 239 8.76 1.00 0.26
CA TYR A 239 9.52 -0.19 0.60
C TYR A 239 10.99 0.10 0.94
N HIS A 240 11.52 1.25 0.50
CA HIS A 240 12.89 1.70 0.77
C HIS A 240 13.23 1.78 2.27
N TRP A 241 12.27 2.17 3.11
CA TRP A 241 12.50 2.40 4.54
C TRP A 241 12.80 1.12 5.34
N ASP A 242 12.41 -0.04 4.80
CA ASP A 242 12.76 -1.36 5.35
C ASP A 242 13.59 -2.15 4.33
N ARG A 243 14.90 -2.21 4.57
CA ARG A 243 15.85 -2.90 3.67
C ARG A 243 15.58 -4.39 3.54
N ASN A 244 15.16 -5.06 4.63
CA ASN A 244 14.85 -6.47 4.60
C ASN A 244 13.58 -6.70 3.77
N HIS A 245 12.59 -5.85 3.94
CA HIS A 245 11.38 -5.88 3.15
C HIS A 245 11.71 -5.70 1.65
N MET A 246 12.46 -4.65 1.30
CA MET A 246 12.86 -4.39 -0.09
C MET A 246 13.67 -5.57 -0.68
N ALA A 247 14.57 -6.18 0.08
CA ALA A 247 15.34 -7.34 -0.38
C ALA A 247 14.43 -8.55 -0.69
N ASN A 248 13.42 -8.81 0.16
CA ASN A 248 12.45 -9.87 -0.05
C ASN A 248 11.55 -9.58 -1.27
N VAL A 249 11.12 -8.32 -1.46
CA VAL A 249 10.34 -7.91 -2.64
C VAL A 249 11.15 -8.11 -3.93
N ARG A 250 12.43 -7.74 -3.93
CA ARG A 250 13.34 -7.97 -5.08
C ARG A 250 13.48 -9.46 -5.40
N GLY A 251 13.67 -10.29 -4.38
CA GLY A 251 13.73 -11.75 -4.55
C GLY A 251 12.43 -12.35 -5.09
N ALA A 252 11.28 -11.91 -4.58
CA ALA A 252 9.96 -12.30 -5.07
C ALA A 252 9.74 -11.86 -6.52
N TYR A 253 10.17 -10.65 -6.87
CA TYR A 253 10.09 -10.10 -8.22
C TYR A 253 10.90 -10.96 -9.22
N GLU A 254 12.16 -11.26 -8.91
CA GLU A 254 13.03 -12.07 -9.75
C GLU A 254 12.49 -13.50 -9.93
N LYS A 255 12.00 -14.10 -8.84
CA LYS A 255 11.36 -15.42 -8.88
C LYS A 255 10.16 -15.46 -9.84
N ARG A 256 9.31 -14.41 -9.80
CA ARG A 256 8.07 -14.37 -10.59
C ARG A 256 8.33 -14.00 -12.06
N TYR A 257 9.14 -12.97 -12.30
CA TYR A 257 9.27 -12.36 -13.62
C TYR A 257 10.54 -12.78 -14.38
N ARG A 258 11.39 -13.61 -13.76
CA ARG A 258 12.64 -14.13 -14.35
C ARG A 258 13.61 -13.04 -14.83
N ARG A 259 13.49 -11.85 -14.23
CA ARG A 259 14.38 -10.69 -14.42
C ARG A 259 14.50 -9.91 -13.12
N SER A 260 15.61 -9.19 -12.92
CA SER A 260 15.76 -8.38 -11.72
C SER A 260 14.87 -7.13 -11.77
N LEU A 261 14.43 -6.66 -10.60
CA LEU A 261 13.69 -5.39 -10.46
C LEU A 261 14.53 -4.22 -10.97
N ALA A 262 15.84 -4.22 -10.73
CA ALA A 262 16.75 -3.18 -11.23
C ALA A 262 16.74 -3.11 -12.76
N SER A 263 16.85 -4.25 -13.46
CA SER A 263 16.79 -4.31 -14.93
C SER A 263 15.43 -3.78 -15.45
N ARG A 264 14.34 -4.06 -14.73
CA ARG A 264 13.01 -3.58 -15.12
C ARG A 264 12.91 -2.07 -14.99
N ILE A 265 13.36 -1.51 -13.86
CA ILE A 265 13.36 -0.05 -13.63
C ILE A 265 14.21 0.66 -14.69
N LYS A 266 15.40 0.16 -15.02
CA LYS A 266 16.25 0.73 -16.08
C LYS A 266 15.59 0.76 -17.46
N GLY A 267 14.71 -0.20 -17.75
CA GLY A 267 13.97 -0.23 -19.00
C GLY A 267 12.80 0.75 -19.08
N GLU A 268 12.40 1.34 -17.95
CA GLU A 268 11.21 2.20 -17.84
C GLU A 268 11.54 3.65 -17.46
N THR A 269 12.74 3.89 -16.93
CA THR A 269 13.13 5.19 -16.39
C THR A 269 14.47 5.62 -16.98
N SER A 270 14.83 6.88 -16.83
CA SER A 270 16.09 7.43 -17.34
C SER A 270 16.64 8.56 -16.48
N GLY A 271 17.92 8.89 -16.64
CA GLY A 271 18.58 10.03 -16.02
C GLY A 271 18.63 9.96 -14.49
N ASP A 272 18.45 11.10 -13.83
CA ASP A 272 18.51 11.20 -12.36
C ASP A 272 17.34 10.49 -11.69
N TYR A 273 16.18 10.43 -12.35
CA TYR A 273 15.05 9.66 -11.88
C TYR A 273 15.37 8.15 -11.81
N GLU A 274 15.96 7.59 -12.84
CA GLU A 274 16.43 6.19 -12.84
C GLU A 274 17.41 5.94 -11.70
N ARG A 275 18.43 6.79 -11.59
CA ARG A 275 19.45 6.67 -10.52
C ARG A 275 18.81 6.69 -9.14
N LEU A 276 17.85 7.59 -8.90
CA LEU A 276 17.13 7.68 -7.63
C LEU A 276 16.37 6.37 -7.33
N MET A 277 15.60 5.86 -8.30
CA MET A 277 14.83 4.63 -8.10
C MET A 277 15.76 3.42 -7.84
N LEU A 278 16.87 3.31 -8.56
CA LEU A 278 17.86 2.25 -8.35
C LEU A 278 18.51 2.36 -6.96
N ALA A 279 18.90 3.56 -6.54
CA ALA A 279 19.44 3.80 -5.20
C ALA A 279 18.43 3.39 -4.11
N CYS A 280 17.14 3.71 -4.29
CA CYS A 280 16.07 3.37 -3.35
C CYS A 280 15.86 1.86 -3.22
N ILE A 281 16.07 1.07 -4.25
CA ILE A 281 16.00 -0.40 -4.16
C ILE A 281 17.31 -1.03 -3.68
N GLY A 282 18.35 -0.23 -3.39
CA GLY A 282 19.63 -0.69 -2.83
C GLY A 282 20.68 -1.06 -3.87
N GLU A 283 20.51 -0.66 -5.13
CA GLU A 283 21.55 -0.79 -6.17
C GLU A 283 22.64 0.26 -5.97
N ARG A 284 23.84 -0.08 -6.42
CA ARG A 284 24.94 0.92 -6.54
C ARG A 284 24.74 1.69 -7.84
N VAL A 285 24.66 2.99 -7.73
CA VAL A 285 24.48 3.93 -8.84
C VAL A 285 25.79 4.68 -9.07
#